data_756a4d26c819a0148c079fa3c8d38216
#
_entry.id   756a4d26c819a0148c079fa3c8d38216
#
_cell.length_a   1.000
_cell.length_b   1.000
_cell.length_c   1.000
_cell.angle_alpha   90.00
_cell.angle_beta   90.00
_cell.angle_gamma   90.00
#
_symmetry.space_group_name_H-M   'P 1'
#
loop_
_entity.id
_entity.type
_entity.pdbx_description
1 polymer ?
#
loop_
_entity_poly.entity_id
_entity_poly.type
_entity_poly.pdbx_seq_one_letter_code
_entity_poly.pdbx_strand_id
1 'polypeptide(L)'
;GEPGTQLTMRTFHTGGVAAAGRDIAAGLPRVVELFEARTPKGKATLSRISGVIRIGEDEGRGREVTVVADDGTEEVHLIPGISRLEFKDGDEISAGDAIVEGPRDPKELLEIKGVRETQQYLVDEVQKVYRDQGVSIHDKHIELVVRQMTRRVRISDPGDSEFLPGEQVDQPIFAAANRNLVEEGKKPAEGRPVLMGITKASLATD
;
A
#
# COMPACT_ATOMS: atom_id res chain seq x y z
N GLY A 1 -14.62 -9.51 14.58
CA GLY A 1 -15.63 -10.14 15.31
C GLY A 1 -16.93 -10.34 14.55
N GLU A 2 -18.02 -10.01 15.19
CA GLU A 2 -19.37 -10.26 14.66
C GLU A 2 -19.60 -9.69 13.24
N PRO A 3 -19.22 -8.44 12.90
CA PRO A 3 -19.42 -7.94 11.54
C PRO A 3 -18.70 -8.75 10.45
N GLY A 4 -17.59 -9.40 10.79
CA GLY A 4 -16.88 -10.25 9.83
C GLY A 4 -17.67 -11.49 9.42
N THR A 5 -18.53 -12.01 10.28
CA THR A 5 -19.38 -13.19 9.98
C THR A 5 -20.45 -12.89 8.94
N GLN A 6 -20.77 -11.62 8.72
CA GLN A 6 -21.76 -11.16 7.75
C GLN A 6 -21.18 -11.03 6.33
N LEU A 7 -19.88 -11.22 6.16
CA LEU A 7 -19.20 -11.12 4.88
C LEU A 7 -19.14 -12.46 4.15
N THR A 8 -19.09 -12.38 2.81
CA THR A 8 -18.86 -13.55 1.96
C THR A 8 -17.46 -14.11 2.18
N MET A 9 -17.36 -15.42 2.43
CA MET A 9 -16.10 -16.13 2.62
C MET A 9 -15.52 -16.71 1.32
N ARG A 10 -16.23 -16.57 0.19
CA ARG A 10 -15.84 -17.12 -1.10
C ARG A 10 -14.90 -16.17 -1.85
N THR A 11 -13.89 -16.74 -2.47
CA THR A 11 -13.07 -16.06 -3.48
C THR A 11 -13.75 -16.22 -4.83
N PHE A 12 -14.02 -15.12 -5.55
CA PHE A 12 -14.55 -15.19 -6.90
C PHE A 12 -13.41 -15.40 -7.89
N HIS A 13 -13.48 -16.54 -8.60
CA HIS A 13 -12.69 -16.75 -9.80
C HIS A 13 -13.49 -16.19 -10.98
N THR A 14 -13.05 -15.10 -11.57
CA THR A 14 -13.66 -14.59 -12.80
C THR A 14 -13.28 -15.51 -13.96
N GLY A 15 -14.15 -16.47 -14.25
CA GLY A 15 -14.06 -17.32 -15.43
C GLY A 15 -14.50 -16.54 -16.66
N GLY A 16 -13.59 -16.19 -17.54
CA GLY A 16 -13.85 -15.57 -18.84
C GLY A 16 -12.54 -15.16 -19.50
N VAL A 17 -12.52 -15.11 -20.82
CA VAL A 17 -11.33 -14.85 -21.65
C VAL A 17 -10.68 -13.48 -21.34
N ALA A 18 -11.41 -12.54 -20.77
CA ALA A 18 -10.93 -11.21 -20.42
C ALA A 18 -10.32 -11.11 -19.01
N ALA A 19 -10.39 -12.16 -18.20
CA ALA A 19 -9.95 -12.14 -16.79
C ALA A 19 -8.95 -13.25 -16.47
N ALA A 20 -8.26 -13.77 -17.46
CA ALA A 20 -7.28 -14.83 -17.28
C ALA A 20 -6.22 -14.42 -16.23
N GLY A 21 -6.29 -15.04 -15.06
CA GLY A 21 -5.28 -14.96 -14.01
C GLY A 21 -5.53 -13.98 -12.88
N ARG A 22 -6.69 -13.33 -12.78
CA ARG A 22 -7.02 -12.42 -11.66
C ARG A 22 -8.02 -13.05 -10.72
N ASP A 23 -7.53 -13.73 -9.69
CA ASP A 23 -8.31 -14.07 -8.51
C ASP A 23 -8.49 -12.79 -7.67
N ILE A 24 -9.63 -12.14 -7.76
CA ILE A 24 -9.94 -10.99 -6.92
C ILE A 24 -10.55 -11.54 -5.62
N ALA A 25 -9.86 -11.33 -4.50
CA ALA A 25 -10.42 -11.60 -3.20
C ALA A 25 -11.60 -10.64 -2.94
N ALA A 26 -12.73 -11.20 -2.50
CA ALA A 26 -13.93 -10.44 -2.16
C ALA A 26 -14.47 -10.88 -0.79
N GLY A 27 -15.24 -10.02 -0.14
CA GLY A 27 -15.81 -10.31 1.17
C GLY A 27 -14.74 -10.47 2.24
N LEU A 28 -14.94 -11.45 3.14
CA LEU A 28 -14.01 -11.71 4.26
C LEU A 28 -12.57 -12.00 3.81
N PRO A 29 -12.29 -12.77 2.75
CA PRO A 29 -10.94 -12.95 2.24
C PRO A 29 -10.24 -11.63 1.89
N ARG A 30 -10.95 -10.66 1.34
CA ARG A 30 -10.38 -9.34 1.03
C ARG A 30 -10.06 -8.56 2.31
N VAL A 31 -10.91 -8.60 3.31
CA VAL A 31 -10.66 -7.95 4.61
C VAL A 31 -9.42 -8.55 5.28
N VAL A 32 -9.30 -9.88 5.26
CA VAL A 32 -8.11 -10.58 5.79
C VAL A 32 -6.85 -10.19 5.02
N GLU A 33 -6.91 -10.13 3.70
CA GLU A 33 -5.79 -9.70 2.84
C GLU A 33 -5.31 -8.29 3.21
N LEU A 34 -6.25 -7.36 3.42
CA LEU A 34 -5.94 -5.99 3.82
C LEU A 34 -5.34 -5.90 5.22
N PHE A 35 -5.96 -6.53 6.21
CA PHE A 35 -5.48 -6.50 7.60
C PHE A 35 -4.19 -7.29 7.83
N GLU A 36 -3.90 -8.27 7.01
CA GLU A 36 -2.62 -8.98 7.05
C GLU A 36 -1.55 -8.34 6.14
N ALA A 37 -1.86 -7.20 5.54
CA ALA A 37 -0.96 -6.47 4.64
C ALA A 37 -0.33 -7.36 3.56
N ARG A 38 -1.12 -8.29 3.02
CA ARG A 38 -0.68 -9.20 1.96
C ARG A 38 -0.63 -8.45 0.63
N THR A 39 0.33 -8.82 -0.19
CA THR A 39 0.35 -8.36 -1.59
C THR A 39 -0.83 -8.97 -2.33
N PRO A 40 -1.75 -8.15 -2.87
CA PRO A 40 -2.93 -8.67 -3.55
C PRO A 40 -2.55 -9.38 -4.85
N LYS A 41 -3.29 -10.43 -5.17
CA LYS A 41 -3.18 -11.07 -6.49
C LYS A 41 -3.69 -10.11 -7.56
N GLY A 42 -2.97 -10.01 -8.66
CA GLY A 42 -3.31 -9.08 -9.73
C GLY A 42 -3.20 -7.61 -9.30
N LYS A 43 -2.24 -7.30 -8.44
CA LYS A 43 -2.00 -5.93 -7.99
C LYS A 43 -1.81 -4.97 -9.15
N ALA A 44 -2.31 -3.75 -8.98
CA ALA A 44 -2.07 -2.65 -9.90
C ALA A 44 -0.58 -2.29 -9.95
N THR A 45 -0.11 -1.89 -11.11
CA THR A 45 1.20 -1.22 -11.25
C THR A 45 1.03 0.23 -10.84
N LEU A 46 1.80 0.67 -9.85
CA LEU A 46 1.77 2.04 -9.36
C LEU A 46 2.88 2.87 -9.99
N SER A 47 2.61 4.13 -10.31
CA SER A 47 3.65 5.08 -10.67
C SER A 47 4.39 5.53 -9.41
N ARG A 48 5.73 5.53 -9.46
CA ARG A 48 6.56 6.03 -8.35
C ARG A 48 6.83 7.53 -8.45
N ILE A 49 6.65 8.10 -9.63
CA ILE A 49 6.86 9.52 -9.93
C ILE A 49 5.58 10.17 -10.44
N SER A 50 5.50 11.48 -10.28
CA SER A 50 4.45 12.29 -10.90
C SER A 50 4.94 12.82 -12.24
N GLY A 51 4.07 12.89 -13.24
CA GLY A 51 4.44 13.38 -14.56
C GLY A 51 3.36 13.14 -15.59
N VAL A 52 3.76 13.11 -16.85
CA VAL A 52 2.89 12.85 -18.01
C VAL A 52 3.11 11.42 -18.47
N ILE A 53 2.00 10.70 -18.68
CA ILE A 53 2.04 9.32 -19.15
C ILE A 53 2.18 9.28 -20.67
N ARG A 54 3.07 8.40 -21.16
CA ARG A 54 3.26 8.10 -22.58
C ARG A 54 3.01 6.62 -22.79
N ILE A 55 2.14 6.28 -23.74
CA ILE A 55 1.73 4.92 -24.02
C ILE A 55 2.27 4.53 -25.38
N GLY A 56 3.17 3.55 -25.40
CA GLY A 56 3.70 2.96 -26.63
C GLY A 56 2.73 1.95 -27.26
N GLU A 57 3.10 1.47 -28.45
CA GLU A 57 2.37 0.43 -29.17
C GLU A 57 2.59 -0.95 -28.52
N ASP A 58 1.63 -1.85 -28.69
CA ASP A 58 1.76 -3.22 -28.21
C ASP A 58 2.51 -4.08 -29.25
N GLU A 59 3.75 -4.42 -28.96
CA GLU A 59 4.61 -5.24 -29.82
C GLU A 59 4.46 -6.76 -29.60
N GLY A 60 3.32 -7.18 -28.98
CA GLY A 60 3.01 -8.59 -28.75
C GLY A 60 3.64 -9.17 -27.46
N ARG A 61 4.49 -8.43 -26.78
CA ARG A 61 5.03 -8.76 -25.44
C ARG A 61 4.41 -7.94 -24.33
N GLY A 62 3.56 -6.98 -24.69
CA GLY A 62 2.97 -5.97 -23.82
C GLY A 62 3.19 -4.58 -24.38
N ARG A 63 2.58 -3.62 -23.69
CA ARG A 63 2.64 -2.21 -24.04
C ARG A 63 3.62 -1.50 -23.12
N GLU A 64 4.55 -0.75 -23.67
CA GLU A 64 5.44 0.10 -22.89
C GLU A 64 4.68 1.36 -22.46
N VAL A 65 4.70 1.63 -21.17
CA VAL A 65 4.09 2.82 -20.58
C VAL A 65 5.18 3.57 -19.81
N THR A 66 5.44 4.80 -20.21
CA THR A 66 6.46 5.65 -19.61
C THR A 66 5.82 6.83 -18.91
N VAL A 67 6.23 7.10 -17.70
CA VAL A 67 5.88 8.32 -16.97
C VAL A 67 7.07 9.26 -17.03
N VAL A 68 6.86 10.48 -17.52
CA VAL A 68 7.89 11.50 -17.70
C VAL A 68 7.63 12.64 -16.71
N ALA A 69 8.52 12.81 -15.74
CA ALA A 69 8.45 13.90 -14.78
C ALA A 69 8.91 15.24 -15.38
N ASP A 70 8.59 16.34 -14.71
CA ASP A 70 8.94 17.69 -15.14
C ASP A 70 10.46 17.94 -15.22
N ASP A 71 11.23 17.21 -14.42
CA ASP A 71 12.70 17.25 -14.41
C ASP A 71 13.35 16.38 -15.50
N GLY A 72 12.54 15.71 -16.33
CA GLY A 72 12.99 14.79 -17.36
C GLY A 72 13.29 13.37 -16.89
N THR A 73 13.04 13.06 -15.63
CA THR A 73 13.14 11.68 -15.12
C THR A 73 12.06 10.83 -15.77
N GLU A 74 12.43 9.64 -16.22
CA GLU A 74 11.53 8.70 -16.86
C GLU A 74 11.41 7.41 -16.03
N GLU A 75 10.18 6.92 -15.89
CA GLU A 75 9.87 5.62 -15.30
C GLU A 75 9.14 4.77 -16.34
N VAL A 76 9.73 3.63 -16.71
CA VAL A 76 9.22 2.77 -17.77
C VAL A 76 8.61 1.51 -17.18
N HIS A 77 7.39 1.18 -17.60
CA HIS A 77 6.68 -0.03 -17.23
C HIS A 77 6.29 -0.83 -18.47
N LEU A 78 6.53 -2.13 -18.44
CA LEU A 78 6.00 -3.04 -19.44
C LEU A 78 4.68 -3.63 -18.95
N ILE A 79 3.58 -3.21 -19.55
CA ILE A 79 2.23 -3.60 -19.15
C ILE A 79 1.70 -4.66 -20.10
N PRO A 80 1.23 -5.83 -19.61
CA PRO A 80 0.61 -6.83 -20.48
C PRO A 80 -0.54 -6.25 -21.29
N GLY A 81 -0.65 -6.60 -22.56
CA GLY A 81 -1.66 -6.05 -23.47
C GLY A 81 -3.11 -6.30 -23.07
N ILE A 82 -3.35 -7.35 -22.24
CA ILE A 82 -4.66 -7.66 -21.66
C ILE A 82 -5.04 -6.77 -20.48
N SER A 83 -4.10 -5.97 -19.94
CA SER A 83 -4.34 -5.11 -18.79
C SER A 83 -5.06 -3.84 -19.22
N ARG A 84 -6.05 -3.44 -18.41
CA ARG A 84 -6.79 -2.19 -18.63
C ARG A 84 -6.01 -1.04 -18.01
N LEU A 85 -5.69 -0.04 -18.83
CA LEU A 85 -5.06 1.18 -18.39
C LEU A 85 -6.09 2.14 -17.80
N GLU A 86 -5.73 2.81 -16.71
CA GLU A 86 -6.55 3.84 -16.04
C GLU A 86 -6.39 5.22 -16.69
N PHE A 87 -5.32 5.43 -17.45
CA PHE A 87 -4.96 6.71 -18.09
C PHE A 87 -4.85 6.56 -19.60
N LYS A 88 -4.97 7.68 -20.28
CA LYS A 88 -4.73 7.82 -21.71
C LYS A 88 -3.35 8.42 -21.96
N ASP A 89 -2.86 8.26 -23.19
CA ASP A 89 -1.62 8.91 -23.62
C ASP A 89 -1.73 10.44 -23.48
N GLY A 90 -0.75 11.02 -22.80
CA GLY A 90 -0.69 12.45 -22.51
C GLY A 90 -1.38 12.90 -21.21
N ASP A 91 -2.05 12.02 -20.48
CA ASP A 91 -2.66 12.36 -19.18
C ASP A 91 -1.58 12.63 -18.13
N GLU A 92 -1.92 13.48 -17.16
CA GLU A 92 -1.12 13.67 -15.95
C GLU A 92 -1.39 12.56 -14.95
N ILE A 93 -0.34 12.06 -14.34
CA ILE A 93 -0.39 11.03 -13.30
C ILE A 93 0.41 11.49 -12.07
N SER A 94 -0.09 11.18 -10.88
CA SER A 94 0.59 11.45 -9.64
C SER A 94 1.29 10.20 -9.10
N ALA A 95 2.39 10.40 -8.38
CA ALA A 95 3.06 9.30 -7.69
C ALA A 95 2.06 8.56 -6.77
N GLY A 96 2.04 7.23 -6.85
CA GLY A 96 1.10 6.37 -6.13
C GLY A 96 -0.22 6.09 -6.85
N ASP A 97 -0.47 6.71 -8.00
CA ASP A 97 -1.61 6.37 -8.84
C ASP A 97 -1.38 5.04 -9.55
N ALA A 98 -2.47 4.30 -9.76
CA ALA A 98 -2.45 3.04 -10.47
C ALA A 98 -2.46 3.28 -11.98
N ILE A 99 -1.43 2.81 -12.68
CA ILE A 99 -1.36 2.85 -14.15
C ILE A 99 -2.35 1.83 -14.74
N VAL A 100 -2.53 0.72 -14.06
CA VAL A 100 -3.38 -0.40 -14.46
C VAL A 100 -4.46 -0.62 -13.42
N GLU A 101 -5.67 -0.94 -13.87
CA GLU A 101 -6.78 -1.33 -12.99
C GLU A 101 -6.39 -2.51 -12.10
N GLY A 102 -6.71 -2.41 -10.83
CA GLY A 102 -6.48 -3.47 -9.85
C GLY A 102 -6.29 -2.94 -8.41
N PRO A 103 -6.23 -3.86 -7.45
CA PRO A 103 -5.97 -3.48 -6.06
C PRO A 103 -4.52 -3.01 -5.91
N ARG A 104 -4.32 -1.98 -5.10
CA ARG A 104 -2.99 -1.46 -4.78
C ARG A 104 -2.32 -2.32 -3.70
N ASP A 105 -1.01 -2.51 -3.81
CA ASP A 105 -0.23 -3.11 -2.73
C ASP A 105 -0.01 -2.06 -1.64
N PRO A 106 -0.51 -2.26 -0.40
CA PRO A 106 -0.37 -1.29 0.67
C PRO A 106 1.09 -0.99 1.03
N LYS A 107 1.98 -1.96 0.86
CA LYS A 107 3.42 -1.78 1.14
C LYS A 107 4.08 -0.87 0.13
N GLU A 108 3.77 -1.04 -1.16
CA GLU A 108 4.24 -0.12 -2.19
C GLU A 108 3.66 1.29 -1.99
N LEU A 109 2.38 1.37 -1.64
CA LEU A 109 1.73 2.66 -1.36
C LEU A 109 2.40 3.38 -0.18
N LEU A 110 2.79 2.64 0.87
CA LEU A 110 3.51 3.19 2.00
C LEU A 110 4.86 3.80 1.59
N GLU A 111 5.61 3.11 0.73
CA GLU A 111 6.89 3.61 0.22
C GLU A 111 6.73 4.88 -0.63
N ILE A 112 5.68 4.96 -1.43
CA ILE A 112 5.46 6.06 -2.39
C ILE A 112 4.77 7.25 -1.73
N LYS A 113 3.69 7.02 -1.00
CA LYS A 113 2.78 8.05 -0.46
C LYS A 113 2.94 8.30 1.03
N GLY A 114 3.53 7.38 1.80
CA GLY A 114 3.67 7.49 3.25
C GLY A 114 2.50 6.92 4.05
N VAL A 115 2.60 7.09 5.37
CA VAL A 115 1.71 6.43 6.36
C VAL A 115 0.26 6.88 6.22
N ARG A 116 0.01 8.18 6.13
CA ARG A 116 -1.34 8.74 6.13
C ARG A 116 -2.19 8.25 4.96
N GLU A 117 -1.63 8.32 3.75
CA GLU A 117 -2.32 7.89 2.53
C GLU A 117 -2.57 6.38 2.55
N THR A 118 -1.62 5.59 3.06
CA THR A 118 -1.77 4.14 3.20
C THR A 118 -2.85 3.79 4.22
N GLN A 119 -2.90 4.49 5.36
CA GLN A 119 -3.95 4.31 6.35
C GLN A 119 -5.33 4.60 5.76
N GLN A 120 -5.46 5.71 5.04
CA GLN A 120 -6.72 6.08 4.38
C GLN A 120 -7.14 5.03 3.36
N TYR A 121 -6.22 4.57 2.53
CA TYR A 121 -6.47 3.52 1.55
C TYR A 121 -6.99 2.23 2.21
N LEU A 122 -6.36 1.78 3.30
CA LEU A 122 -6.79 0.58 4.01
C LEU A 122 -8.18 0.72 4.62
N VAL A 123 -8.48 1.87 5.22
CA VAL A 123 -9.82 2.16 5.77
C VAL A 123 -10.87 2.14 4.66
N ASP A 124 -10.61 2.83 3.56
CA ASP A 124 -11.56 2.94 2.44
C ASP A 124 -11.83 1.57 1.79
N GLU A 125 -10.78 0.77 1.59
CA GLU A 125 -10.91 -0.55 0.98
C GLU A 125 -11.66 -1.54 1.89
N VAL A 126 -11.41 -1.53 3.20
CA VAL A 126 -12.16 -2.35 4.16
C VAL A 126 -13.62 -1.90 4.20
N GLN A 127 -13.87 -0.60 4.28
CA GLN A 127 -15.23 -0.05 4.28
C GLN A 127 -16.00 -0.36 3.00
N LYS A 128 -15.31 -0.37 1.85
CA LYS A 128 -15.91 -0.77 0.58
C LYS A 128 -16.47 -2.19 0.65
N VAL A 129 -15.68 -3.13 1.18
CA VAL A 129 -16.13 -4.53 1.34
C VAL A 129 -17.39 -4.61 2.20
N TYR A 130 -17.43 -3.91 3.34
CA TYR A 130 -18.58 -3.91 4.22
C TYR A 130 -19.80 -3.24 3.59
N ARG A 131 -19.64 -2.11 2.92
CA ARG A 131 -20.73 -1.42 2.21
C ARG A 131 -21.33 -2.28 1.09
N ASP A 132 -20.48 -2.97 0.32
CA ASP A 132 -20.92 -3.85 -0.77
C ASP A 132 -21.75 -5.04 -0.25
N GLN A 133 -21.59 -5.41 1.02
CA GLN A 133 -22.37 -6.44 1.70
C GLN A 133 -23.55 -5.86 2.52
N GLY A 134 -23.78 -4.55 2.46
CA GLY A 134 -24.86 -3.90 3.21
C GLY A 134 -24.61 -3.80 4.72
N VAL A 135 -23.37 -3.96 5.16
CA VAL A 135 -22.99 -3.87 6.57
C VAL A 135 -22.45 -2.48 6.89
N SER A 136 -23.02 -1.83 7.89
CA SER A 136 -22.58 -0.52 8.36
C SER A 136 -21.63 -0.66 9.55
N ILE A 137 -20.41 -0.12 9.40
CA ILE A 137 -19.41 -0.05 10.46
C ILE A 137 -18.87 1.38 10.51
N HIS A 138 -18.65 1.90 11.71
CA HIS A 138 -18.01 3.20 11.87
C HIS A 138 -16.49 3.08 11.60
N ASP A 139 -15.95 4.04 10.87
CA ASP A 139 -14.53 4.10 10.48
C ASP A 139 -13.56 3.92 11.66
N LYS A 140 -13.90 4.47 12.84
CA LYS A 140 -13.05 4.40 14.04
C LYS A 140 -12.60 2.98 14.40
N HIS A 141 -13.43 1.96 14.15
CA HIS A 141 -13.08 0.56 14.47
C HIS A 141 -12.01 0.03 13.52
N ILE A 142 -12.07 0.43 12.25
CA ILE A 142 -11.08 0.06 11.25
C ILE A 142 -9.80 0.87 11.45
N GLU A 143 -9.93 2.15 11.74
CA GLU A 143 -8.81 3.05 12.02
C GLU A 143 -7.95 2.57 13.19
N LEU A 144 -8.56 2.02 14.24
CA LEU A 144 -7.83 1.43 15.37
C LEU A 144 -6.94 0.26 14.93
N VAL A 145 -7.45 -0.62 14.07
CA VAL A 145 -6.68 -1.74 13.53
C VAL A 145 -5.55 -1.25 12.66
N VAL A 146 -5.84 -0.37 11.71
CA VAL A 146 -4.87 0.20 10.78
C VAL A 146 -3.77 0.97 11.52
N ARG A 147 -4.11 1.67 12.58
CA ARG A 147 -3.14 2.36 13.45
C ARG A 147 -2.12 1.38 14.04
N GLN A 148 -2.56 0.20 14.50
CA GLN A 148 -1.65 -0.82 15.01
C GLN A 148 -0.73 -1.39 13.91
N MET A 149 -1.22 -1.51 12.68
CA MET A 149 -0.45 -2.00 11.54
C MET A 149 0.68 -1.05 11.13
N THR A 150 0.52 0.25 11.36
CA THR A 150 1.46 1.31 10.94
C THR A 150 2.26 1.92 12.08
N ARG A 151 2.24 1.31 13.23
CA ARG A 151 2.79 1.85 14.48
C ARG A 151 4.31 1.89 14.53
N ARG A 152 5.00 1.07 13.72
CA ARG A 152 6.44 0.84 13.86
C ARG A 152 7.26 1.50 12.76
N VAL A 153 8.49 1.84 13.13
CA VAL A 153 9.53 2.37 12.27
C VAL A 153 10.71 1.39 12.28
N ARG A 154 11.27 1.10 11.11
CA ARG A 154 12.51 0.33 10.98
C ARG A 154 13.69 1.30 10.90
N ILE A 155 14.65 1.11 11.77
CA ILE A 155 15.86 1.93 11.82
C ILE A 155 16.74 1.63 10.60
N SER A 156 17.04 2.66 9.81
CA SER A 156 17.98 2.58 8.68
C SER A 156 19.38 3.03 9.07
N ASP A 157 19.51 4.10 9.85
CA ASP A 157 20.76 4.60 10.43
C ASP A 157 20.50 4.96 11.90
N PRO A 158 21.15 4.31 12.86
CA PRO A 158 20.95 4.61 14.27
C PRO A 158 21.46 5.99 14.70
N GLY A 159 22.32 6.65 13.91
CA GLY A 159 22.97 7.90 14.35
C GLY A 159 23.70 7.71 15.67
N ASP A 160 23.49 8.62 16.62
CA ASP A 160 24.03 8.54 17.98
C ASP A 160 23.05 7.92 19.00
N SER A 161 21.99 7.25 18.52
CA SER A 161 21.02 6.55 19.35
C SER A 161 21.51 5.18 19.80
N GLU A 162 20.81 4.60 20.77
CA GLU A 162 21.03 3.23 21.23
C GLU A 162 20.34 2.17 20.36
N PHE A 163 19.63 2.58 19.29
CA PHE A 163 18.96 1.67 18.39
C PHE A 163 19.93 0.85 17.55
N LEU A 164 19.50 -0.34 17.16
CA LEU A 164 20.26 -1.19 16.25
C LEU A 164 19.81 -1.00 14.79
N PRO A 165 20.73 -1.10 13.81
CA PRO A 165 20.35 -1.10 12.41
C PRO A 165 19.35 -2.22 12.08
N GLY A 166 18.23 -1.87 11.42
CA GLY A 166 17.18 -2.83 11.08
C GLY A 166 16.18 -3.14 12.21
N GLU A 167 16.41 -2.62 13.41
CA GLU A 167 15.46 -2.74 14.51
C GLU A 167 14.14 -2.08 14.20
N GLN A 168 13.04 -2.67 14.68
CA GLN A 168 11.71 -2.11 14.58
C GLN A 168 11.30 -1.52 15.92
N VAL A 169 11.07 -0.22 15.94
CA VAL A 169 10.76 0.56 17.14
C VAL A 169 9.39 1.22 16.99
N ASP A 170 8.66 1.35 18.06
CA ASP A 170 7.42 2.11 18.07
C ASP A 170 7.70 3.59 17.74
N GLN A 171 6.91 4.15 16.85
CA GLN A 171 7.08 5.52 16.37
C GLN A 171 7.15 6.57 17.50
N PRO A 172 6.35 6.53 18.58
CA PRO A 172 6.49 7.46 19.69
C PRO A 172 7.85 7.36 20.41
N ILE A 173 8.39 6.15 20.57
CA ILE A 173 9.70 5.90 21.18
C ILE A 173 10.80 6.47 20.27
N PHE A 174 10.73 6.20 18.98
CA PHE A 174 11.65 6.74 17.98
C PHE A 174 11.64 8.28 17.98
N ALA A 175 10.47 8.90 17.97
CA ALA A 175 10.33 10.35 17.98
C ALA A 175 10.88 10.98 19.28
N ALA A 176 10.64 10.36 20.44
CA ALA A 176 11.14 10.84 21.72
C ALA A 176 12.67 10.75 21.80
N ALA A 177 13.25 9.62 21.37
CA ALA A 177 14.70 9.43 21.33
C ALA A 177 15.38 10.48 20.43
N ASN A 178 14.85 10.71 19.23
CA ASN A 178 15.37 11.71 18.32
C ASN A 178 15.27 13.13 18.85
N ARG A 179 14.17 13.46 19.55
CA ARG A 179 14.04 14.78 20.18
C ARG A 179 15.14 15.01 21.20
N ASN A 180 15.39 14.05 22.08
CA ASN A 180 16.45 14.13 23.07
C ASN A 180 17.85 14.27 22.43
N LEU A 181 18.13 13.49 21.38
CA LEU A 181 19.41 13.58 20.66
C LEU A 181 19.62 14.95 20.02
N VAL A 182 18.59 15.52 19.42
CA VAL A 182 18.66 16.86 18.82
C VAL A 182 18.88 17.94 19.89
N GLU A 183 18.21 17.83 21.05
CA GLU A 183 18.41 18.74 22.19
C GLU A 183 19.85 18.68 22.74
N GLU A 184 20.47 17.50 22.69
CA GLU A 184 21.86 17.29 23.08
C GLU A 184 22.88 17.64 21.97
N GLY A 185 22.43 18.07 20.81
CA GLY A 185 23.29 18.37 19.66
C GLY A 185 23.90 17.14 18.99
N LYS A 186 23.33 15.96 19.21
CA LYS A 186 23.76 14.69 18.64
C LYS A 186 23.00 14.38 17.35
N LYS A 187 23.53 13.44 16.55
CA LYS A 187 22.91 12.98 15.31
C LYS A 187 21.67 12.11 15.61
N PRO A 188 20.47 12.49 15.14
CA PRO A 188 19.28 11.67 15.31
C PRO A 188 19.35 10.39 14.49
N ALA A 189 18.57 9.38 14.90
CA ALA A 189 18.38 8.17 14.13
C ALA A 189 17.49 8.42 12.91
N GLU A 190 17.77 7.71 11.82
CA GLU A 190 16.94 7.69 10.63
C GLU A 190 16.15 6.37 10.58
N GLY A 191 14.90 6.44 10.18
CA GLY A 191 14.04 5.26 10.07
C GLY A 191 12.96 5.43 9.02
N ARG A 192 12.43 4.30 8.57
CA ARG A 192 11.33 4.25 7.61
C ARG A 192 10.12 3.58 8.23
N PRO A 193 8.91 4.10 8.01
CA PRO A 193 7.70 3.45 8.48
C PRO A 193 7.56 2.06 7.86
N VAL A 194 7.03 1.12 8.63
CA VAL A 194 6.74 -0.25 8.15
C VAL A 194 5.27 -0.56 8.32
N LEU A 195 4.73 -1.32 7.39
CA LEU A 195 3.39 -1.87 7.45
C LEU A 195 3.46 -3.33 7.87
N MET A 196 2.80 -3.66 8.98
CA MET A 196 2.72 -5.02 9.51
C MET A 196 1.29 -5.52 9.44
N GLY A 197 1.11 -6.77 9.04
CA GLY A 197 -0.17 -7.46 9.22
C GLY A 197 -0.56 -7.51 10.68
N ILE A 198 -1.87 -7.51 10.97
CA ILE A 198 -2.38 -7.43 12.35
C ILE A 198 -1.94 -8.60 13.22
N THR A 199 -1.84 -9.80 12.66
CA THR A 199 -1.33 -10.98 13.39
C THR A 199 0.10 -10.76 13.84
N LYS A 200 0.96 -10.28 12.94
CA LYS A 200 2.36 -9.98 13.25
C LYS A 200 2.50 -8.82 14.23
N ALA A 201 1.69 -7.78 14.06
CA ALA A 201 1.66 -6.64 14.97
C ALA A 201 1.25 -7.04 16.39
N SER A 202 0.27 -7.95 16.52
CA SER A 202 -0.19 -8.45 17.82
C SER A 202 0.86 -9.31 18.53
N LEU A 203 1.61 -10.13 17.78
CA LEU A 203 2.68 -10.97 18.33
C LEU A 203 3.94 -10.19 18.72
N ALA A 204 4.10 -9.00 18.15
CA ALA A 204 5.23 -8.11 18.42
C ALA A 204 4.98 -7.11 19.56
N THR A 205 3.83 -7.21 20.21
CA THR A 205 3.48 -6.39 21.37
C THR A 205 3.77 -7.22 22.63
N ASP A 206 4.73 -6.77 23.46
CA ASP A 206 5.00 -7.31 24.80
C ASP A 206 3.95 -6.82 25.79
#